data_6cd7135e319b489969a812898b276b64
#
_entry.id   6cd7135e319b489969a812898b276b64
#
_cell.length_a   1.000
_cell.length_b   1.000
_cell.length_c   1.000
_cell.angle_alpha   90.00
_cell.angle_beta   90.00
_cell.angle_gamma   90.00
#
_symmetry.space_group_name_H-M   'P 1'
#
loop_
_entity.id
_entity.type
_entity.pdbx_description
1 polymer ?
#
loop_
_entity_poly.entity_id
_entity_poly.type
_entity_poly.pdbx_seq_one_letter_code
_entity_poly.pdbx_strand_id
1 'polypeptide(L)'
;WETAADAAKAVMDLNIYELHPDFGNLFLSTTKNSNEFIFKIPRDATYDIYLGTGNGGVNQVYNDLPRNVGGWTQTCPSWELLAAFTCTDGLLINESPLFDPHEPFANRDPRLAETIVPFGSNHLGYEYNPHPEALTCMNYNTGEIVTNYDTRANAQYASFDGLVWKKGIDETWLQNGFKVDQDIIYCRYAEILL
;
A
#
# COMPACT_ATOMS: atom_id res chain seq x y z
N TRP A 1 6.96 18.96 -25.43
CA TRP A 1 7.31 17.55 -25.16
C TRP A 1 8.76 17.26 -25.47
N GLU A 2 9.37 17.76 -26.57
CA GLU A 2 10.76 17.52 -26.95
C GLU A 2 11.73 17.86 -25.80
N THR A 3 11.61 19.06 -25.20
CA THR A 3 12.46 19.46 -24.06
C THR A 3 12.33 18.52 -22.86
N ALA A 4 11.14 17.99 -22.60
CA ALA A 4 10.91 17.03 -21.51
C ALA A 4 11.57 15.68 -21.83
N ALA A 5 11.44 15.21 -23.07
CA ALA A 5 12.09 13.98 -23.52
C ALA A 5 13.63 14.10 -23.49
N ASP A 6 14.18 15.25 -23.90
CA ASP A 6 15.63 15.50 -23.84
C ASP A 6 16.14 15.51 -22.39
N ALA A 7 15.37 16.09 -21.46
CA ALA A 7 15.71 16.10 -20.04
C ALA A 7 15.67 14.69 -19.45
N ALA A 8 14.62 13.92 -19.77
CA ALA A 8 14.52 12.52 -19.35
C ALA A 8 15.67 11.67 -19.88
N LYS A 9 15.99 11.84 -21.18
CA LYS A 9 17.13 11.17 -21.79
C LYS A 9 18.45 11.53 -21.12
N ALA A 10 18.66 12.78 -20.74
CA ALA A 10 19.87 13.19 -20.04
C ALA A 10 20.03 12.48 -18.67
N VAL A 11 18.90 12.26 -17.96
CA VAL A 11 18.91 11.47 -16.71
C VAL A 11 19.24 10.00 -16.99
N MET A 12 18.65 9.41 -18.05
CA MET A 12 18.92 8.02 -18.44
C MET A 12 20.39 7.84 -18.81
N ASP A 13 21.01 8.78 -19.52
CA ASP A 13 22.38 8.73 -19.97
C ASP A 13 23.42 8.82 -18.82
N LEU A 14 23.00 9.23 -17.60
CA LEU A 14 23.84 9.16 -16.41
C LEU A 14 24.19 7.73 -16.00
N ASN A 15 23.35 6.75 -16.31
CA ASN A 15 23.53 5.34 -15.97
C ASN A 15 23.79 5.07 -14.48
N ILE A 16 23.20 5.87 -13.59
CA ILE A 16 23.32 5.73 -12.12
C ILE A 16 22.01 5.26 -11.48
N TYR A 17 20.90 5.33 -12.20
CA TYR A 17 19.58 4.92 -11.75
C TYR A 17 19.16 3.62 -12.39
N GLU A 18 18.39 2.82 -11.65
CA GLU A 18 17.80 1.57 -12.11
C GLU A 18 16.47 1.33 -11.44
N LEU A 19 15.56 0.59 -12.11
CA LEU A 19 14.31 0.18 -11.48
C LEU A 19 14.58 -0.83 -10.37
N HIS A 20 13.90 -0.66 -9.24
CA HIS A 20 13.94 -1.65 -8.16
C HIS A 20 13.24 -2.94 -8.63
N PRO A 21 13.83 -4.13 -8.38
CA PRO A 21 13.30 -5.39 -8.90
C PRO A 21 11.95 -5.79 -8.29
N ASP A 22 11.63 -5.29 -7.10
CA ASP A 22 10.41 -5.60 -6.35
C ASP A 22 9.63 -4.32 -6.07
N PHE A 23 8.47 -4.18 -6.74
CA PHE A 23 7.63 -3.00 -6.60
C PHE A 23 7.02 -2.87 -5.20
N GLY A 24 6.64 -3.97 -4.55
CA GLY A 24 6.07 -3.94 -3.20
C GLY A 24 7.07 -3.45 -2.16
N ASN A 25 8.28 -4.00 -2.21
CA ASN A 25 9.35 -3.66 -1.28
C ASN A 25 9.94 -2.26 -1.48
N LEU A 26 9.82 -1.70 -2.70
CA LEU A 26 10.38 -0.38 -3.02
C LEU A 26 9.96 0.71 -2.03
N PHE A 27 8.76 0.62 -1.47
CA PHE A 27 8.17 1.67 -0.62
C PHE A 27 8.35 1.40 0.88
N LEU A 28 9.15 0.42 1.28
CA LEU A 28 9.41 0.08 2.68
C LEU A 28 10.64 0.79 3.23
N SER A 29 10.75 0.88 4.54
CA SER A 29 11.89 1.50 5.24
C SER A 29 13.22 0.79 4.97
N THR A 30 13.18 -0.50 4.64
CA THR A 30 14.37 -1.31 4.31
C THR A 30 15.00 -0.94 2.98
N THR A 31 14.29 -0.26 2.09
CA THR A 31 14.73 0.05 0.72
C THR A 31 15.05 1.52 0.48
N LYS A 32 15.23 2.30 1.55
CA LYS A 32 15.52 3.74 1.49
C LYS A 32 16.65 4.14 0.54
N ASN A 33 17.62 3.26 0.32
CA ASN A 33 18.79 3.51 -0.52
C ASN A 33 18.69 2.90 -1.92
N SER A 34 17.47 2.60 -2.39
CA SER A 34 17.26 2.12 -3.76
C SER A 34 17.75 3.14 -4.79
N ASN A 35 18.46 2.65 -5.81
CA ASN A 35 18.91 3.46 -6.94
C ASN A 35 17.74 3.95 -7.83
N GLU A 36 16.52 3.55 -7.55
CA GLU A 36 15.34 4.09 -8.24
C GLU A 36 14.96 5.49 -7.77
N PHE A 37 15.34 5.90 -6.54
CA PHE A 37 14.95 7.18 -5.99
C PHE A 37 15.84 8.31 -6.49
N ILE A 38 15.24 9.28 -7.19
CA ILE A 38 15.91 10.50 -7.66
C ILE A 38 15.77 11.61 -6.63
N PHE A 39 14.55 11.80 -6.09
CA PHE A 39 14.29 12.81 -5.06
C PHE A 39 13.33 12.28 -4.00
N LYS A 40 13.75 12.39 -2.75
CA LYS A 40 12.98 11.97 -1.57
C LYS A 40 13.27 12.87 -0.38
N ILE A 41 12.34 12.91 0.57
CA ILE A 41 12.55 13.51 1.89
C ILE A 41 12.83 12.36 2.86
N PRO A 42 14.02 12.30 3.45
CA PRO A 42 14.37 11.25 4.39
C PRO A 42 13.59 11.41 5.70
N ARG A 43 13.20 10.30 6.28
CA ARG A 43 12.58 10.20 7.62
C ARG A 43 13.36 9.24 8.48
N ASP A 44 13.27 9.44 9.80
CA ASP A 44 13.89 8.57 10.79
C ASP A 44 12.98 8.50 12.03
N ALA A 45 12.61 7.29 12.42
CA ALA A 45 11.75 7.04 13.57
C ALA A 45 12.32 7.60 14.89
N THR A 46 13.64 7.81 14.96
CA THR A 46 14.32 8.41 16.13
C THR A 46 13.88 9.83 16.41
N TYR A 47 13.56 10.59 15.34
CA TYR A 47 13.16 12.00 15.46
C TYR A 47 11.67 12.18 15.76
N ASP A 48 10.94 11.10 15.95
CA ASP A 48 9.55 11.09 16.40
C ASP A 48 8.63 12.03 15.62
N ILE A 49 8.77 11.99 14.29
CA ILE A 49 7.88 12.78 13.44
C ILE A 49 6.52 12.09 13.43
N TYR A 50 5.73 12.38 14.45
CA TYR A 50 4.29 12.20 14.38
C TYR A 50 3.74 13.13 13.30
N LEU A 51 3.39 12.59 12.18
CA LEU A 51 2.55 13.32 11.23
C LEU A 51 1.16 13.42 11.80
N GLY A 52 0.94 14.47 12.58
CA GLY A 52 -0.34 14.74 13.21
C GLY A 52 -0.19 14.83 14.74
N THR A 53 0.32 15.81 15.08
CA THR A 53 0.12 16.81 15.92
C THR A 53 -0.52 16.72 17.28
N GLY A 54 0.10 17.25 18.23
CA GLY A 54 -0.38 17.56 19.57
C GLY A 54 -1.89 17.75 19.69
N ASN A 55 -2.45 17.35 20.83
CA ASN A 55 -3.84 17.56 21.23
C ASN A 55 -4.94 17.00 20.29
N GLY A 56 -4.81 15.77 19.86
CA GLY A 56 -5.82 15.05 19.09
C GLY A 56 -5.53 14.95 17.60
N GLY A 57 -4.33 15.25 17.17
CA GLY A 57 -3.88 14.93 15.83
C GLY A 57 -3.78 13.42 15.64
N VAL A 58 -4.36 12.96 14.56
CA VAL A 58 -4.41 11.54 14.24
C VAL A 58 -3.09 11.16 13.62
N ASN A 59 -2.43 10.16 14.20
CA ASN A 59 -1.22 9.59 13.61
C ASN A 59 -1.58 8.95 12.27
N GLN A 60 -0.88 9.34 11.19
CA GLN A 60 -1.12 8.82 9.85
C GLN A 60 -1.13 7.29 9.82
N VAL A 61 -0.25 6.65 10.57
CA VAL A 61 -0.16 5.19 10.67
C VAL A 61 -1.48 4.57 11.12
N TYR A 62 -2.13 5.11 12.15
CA TYR A 62 -3.42 4.60 12.59
C TYR A 62 -4.51 4.77 11.54
N ASN A 63 -4.44 5.81 10.72
CA ASN A 63 -5.41 6.06 9.67
C ASN A 63 -5.32 5.04 8.55
N ASP A 64 -4.11 4.61 8.22
CA ASP A 64 -3.83 3.74 7.08
C ASP A 64 -3.94 2.25 7.45
N LEU A 65 -3.80 1.91 8.74
CA LEU A 65 -3.81 0.53 9.19
C LEU A 65 -5.23 -0.04 9.36
N PRO A 66 -5.44 -1.33 9.04
CA PRO A 66 -6.69 -2.04 9.30
C PRO A 66 -6.96 -2.25 10.81
N ARG A 67 -8.19 -2.60 11.14
CA ARG A 67 -8.68 -2.68 12.53
C ARG A 67 -8.04 -3.79 13.34
N ASN A 68 -7.79 -4.97 12.74
CA ASN A 68 -7.21 -6.10 13.45
C ASN A 68 -5.80 -5.82 13.98
N VAL A 69 -5.04 -4.96 13.32
CA VAL A 69 -3.71 -4.52 13.78
C VAL A 69 -3.74 -3.26 14.66
N GLY A 70 -4.93 -2.80 15.05
CA GLY A 70 -5.09 -1.64 15.93
C GLY A 70 -5.22 -0.31 15.21
N GLY A 71 -5.35 -0.29 13.90
CA GLY A 71 -5.59 0.89 13.09
C GLY A 71 -7.02 1.41 13.15
N TRP A 72 -7.28 2.52 12.49
CA TRP A 72 -8.59 3.18 12.42
C TRP A 72 -9.21 3.16 11.04
N THR A 73 -8.47 2.78 10.02
CA THR A 73 -8.93 2.62 8.62
C THR A 73 -9.65 3.89 8.11
N GLN A 74 -9.08 5.08 8.41
CA GLN A 74 -9.69 6.35 8.01
C GLN A 74 -9.34 6.75 6.58
N THR A 75 -8.19 6.31 6.08
CA THR A 75 -7.78 6.51 4.71
C THR A 75 -7.80 5.17 3.98
N CYS A 76 -8.56 5.10 2.91
CA CYS A 76 -8.74 3.88 2.14
C CYS A 76 -8.50 4.18 0.66
N PRO A 77 -8.00 3.20 -0.11
CA PRO A 77 -8.01 3.30 -1.56
C PRO A 77 -9.46 3.26 -2.08
N SER A 78 -9.73 3.92 -3.20
CA SER A 78 -11.05 3.87 -3.80
C SER A 78 -11.20 2.70 -4.79
N TRP A 79 -12.44 2.32 -5.08
CA TRP A 79 -12.74 1.35 -6.13
C TRP A 79 -12.35 1.85 -7.52
N GLU A 80 -12.33 3.17 -7.75
CA GLU A 80 -11.82 3.76 -8.99
C GLU A 80 -10.32 3.51 -9.14
N LEU A 81 -9.54 3.60 -8.05
CA LEU A 81 -8.12 3.24 -8.08
C LEU A 81 -7.95 1.75 -8.41
N LEU A 82 -8.72 0.87 -7.76
CA LEU A 82 -8.69 -0.56 -8.05
C LEU A 82 -9.03 -0.80 -9.53
N ALA A 83 -10.05 -0.15 -10.06
CA ALA A 83 -10.50 -0.29 -11.44
C ALA A 83 -9.48 0.23 -12.47
N ALA A 84 -8.66 1.23 -12.10
CA ALA A 84 -7.65 1.83 -12.99
C ALA A 84 -6.49 0.89 -13.32
N PHE A 85 -6.22 -0.11 -12.49
CA PHE A 85 -5.27 -1.16 -12.86
C PHE A 85 -5.85 -2.01 -13.99
N THR A 86 -5.02 -2.39 -14.95
CA THR A 86 -5.42 -3.27 -16.05
C THR A 86 -5.46 -4.73 -15.63
N CYS A 87 -6.09 -5.57 -16.44
CA CYS A 87 -5.94 -7.02 -16.37
C CYS A 87 -4.61 -7.45 -17.02
N THR A 88 -4.25 -8.71 -16.86
CA THR A 88 -2.98 -9.27 -17.38
C THR A 88 -2.89 -9.24 -18.90
N ASP A 89 -4.02 -9.07 -19.61
CA ASP A 89 -4.09 -8.85 -21.06
C ASP A 89 -3.89 -7.37 -21.47
N GLY A 90 -3.68 -6.47 -20.50
CA GLY A 90 -3.49 -5.04 -20.71
C GLY A 90 -4.77 -4.22 -20.87
N LEU A 91 -5.94 -4.85 -20.82
CA LEU A 91 -7.24 -4.18 -20.93
C LEU A 91 -7.78 -3.73 -19.56
N LEU A 92 -8.64 -2.73 -19.57
CA LEU A 92 -9.38 -2.30 -18.37
C LEU A 92 -10.45 -3.34 -17.98
N ILE A 93 -10.92 -3.27 -16.72
CA ILE A 93 -11.87 -4.23 -16.17
C ILE A 93 -13.20 -4.31 -16.93
N ASN A 94 -13.62 -3.23 -17.57
CA ASN A 94 -14.85 -3.17 -18.38
C ASN A 94 -14.66 -3.70 -19.82
N GLU A 95 -13.44 -4.00 -20.22
CA GLU A 95 -13.07 -4.47 -21.56
C GLU A 95 -12.48 -5.89 -21.55
N SER A 96 -11.83 -6.26 -20.45
CA SER A 96 -11.14 -7.56 -20.33
C SER A 96 -12.12 -8.70 -20.05
N PRO A 97 -12.09 -9.79 -20.83
CA PRO A 97 -12.82 -11.01 -20.50
C PRO A 97 -12.23 -11.78 -19.32
N LEU A 98 -11.06 -11.40 -18.84
CA LEU A 98 -10.38 -12.04 -17.70
C LEU A 98 -10.85 -11.50 -16.35
N PHE A 99 -11.60 -10.38 -16.33
CA PHE A 99 -12.07 -9.79 -15.10
C PHE A 99 -13.27 -10.55 -14.53
N ASP A 100 -13.15 -10.95 -13.26
CA ASP A 100 -14.25 -11.50 -12.47
C ASP A 100 -14.56 -10.54 -11.31
N PRO A 101 -15.78 -9.98 -11.22
CA PRO A 101 -16.15 -9.09 -10.12
C PRO A 101 -16.21 -9.78 -8.75
N HIS A 102 -16.31 -11.12 -8.70
CA HIS A 102 -16.24 -11.89 -7.47
C HIS A 102 -14.81 -12.15 -7.00
N GLU A 103 -13.84 -12.02 -7.91
CA GLU A 103 -12.41 -12.18 -7.66
C GLU A 103 -11.63 -10.96 -8.19
N PRO A 104 -11.85 -9.75 -7.63
CA PRO A 104 -11.42 -8.49 -8.23
C PRO A 104 -9.89 -8.32 -8.30
N PHE A 105 -9.14 -9.15 -7.61
CA PHE A 105 -7.67 -9.17 -7.63
C PHE A 105 -7.10 -10.25 -8.57
N ALA A 106 -7.91 -11.17 -9.06
CA ALA A 106 -7.45 -12.22 -9.98
C ALA A 106 -7.20 -11.67 -11.39
N ASN A 107 -6.18 -12.19 -12.08
CA ASN A 107 -5.81 -11.81 -13.45
C ASN A 107 -5.55 -10.30 -13.65
N ARG A 108 -5.03 -9.62 -12.65
CA ARG A 108 -4.76 -8.18 -12.67
C ARG A 108 -3.26 -7.88 -12.75
N ASP A 109 -2.95 -6.65 -13.13
CA ASP A 109 -1.60 -6.12 -12.99
C ASP A 109 -1.08 -6.42 -11.57
N PRO A 110 0.09 -7.06 -11.42
CA PRO A 110 0.61 -7.47 -10.10
C PRO A 110 0.80 -6.30 -9.14
N ARG A 111 0.97 -5.08 -9.63
CA ARG A 111 1.08 -3.88 -8.80
C ARG A 111 -0.20 -3.57 -8.03
N LEU A 112 -1.37 -4.06 -8.49
CA LEU A 112 -2.61 -3.94 -7.74
C LEU A 112 -2.50 -4.60 -6.36
N ALA A 113 -2.08 -5.86 -6.32
CA ALA A 113 -1.94 -6.63 -5.09
C ALA A 113 -0.82 -6.11 -4.17
N GLU A 114 0.09 -5.29 -4.70
CA GLU A 114 1.11 -4.56 -3.91
C GLU A 114 0.67 -3.14 -3.51
N THR A 115 -0.45 -2.67 -4.05
CA THR A 115 -1.01 -1.34 -3.72
C THR A 115 -2.18 -1.45 -2.75
N ILE A 116 -3.08 -2.39 -2.98
CA ILE A 116 -4.29 -2.65 -2.19
C ILE A 116 -4.21 -4.08 -1.68
N VAL A 117 -4.59 -4.30 -0.41
CA VAL A 117 -4.56 -5.64 0.20
C VAL A 117 -5.59 -6.54 -0.44
N PRO A 118 -5.20 -7.68 -1.04
CA PRO A 118 -6.15 -8.66 -1.56
C PRO A 118 -6.98 -9.29 -0.44
N PHE A 119 -8.27 -9.53 -0.72
CA PHE A 119 -9.16 -10.19 0.23
C PHE A 119 -8.69 -11.61 0.53
N GLY A 120 -8.75 -12.01 1.81
CA GLY A 120 -8.27 -13.31 2.30
C GLY A 120 -6.74 -13.42 2.41
N SER A 121 -5.98 -12.39 2.05
CA SER A 121 -4.52 -12.43 2.16
C SER A 121 -4.03 -12.11 3.57
N ASN A 122 -2.79 -12.56 3.88
CA ASN A 122 -2.12 -12.13 5.10
C ASN A 122 -1.64 -10.68 4.94
N HIS A 123 -2.11 -9.80 5.83
CA HIS A 123 -1.63 -8.43 5.93
C HIS A 123 -1.28 -8.10 7.39
N LEU A 124 -0.01 -7.81 7.64
CA LEU A 124 0.52 -7.49 8.97
C LEU A 124 0.20 -8.56 10.05
N GLY A 125 0.20 -9.83 9.64
CA GLY A 125 -0.03 -10.97 10.52
C GLY A 125 -1.51 -11.36 10.73
N TYR A 126 -2.45 -10.73 10.02
CA TYR A 126 -3.86 -11.10 10.04
C TYR A 126 -4.39 -11.37 8.63
N GLU A 127 -5.32 -12.32 8.51
CA GLU A 127 -6.13 -12.47 7.31
C GLU A 127 -7.01 -11.23 7.15
N TYR A 128 -6.85 -10.51 6.04
CA TYR A 128 -7.71 -9.37 5.72
C TYR A 128 -8.96 -9.82 4.98
N ASN A 129 -10.11 -9.76 5.63
CA ASN A 129 -11.38 -10.14 5.02
C ASN A 129 -12.50 -9.15 5.43
N PRO A 130 -12.87 -8.18 4.56
CA PRO A 130 -13.89 -7.18 4.88
C PRO A 130 -15.34 -7.71 4.73
N HIS A 131 -15.54 -8.95 4.24
CA HIS A 131 -16.88 -9.48 3.98
C HIS A 131 -17.73 -9.51 5.25
N PRO A 132 -19.00 -9.07 5.22
CA PRO A 132 -19.83 -8.96 6.42
C PRO A 132 -20.14 -10.29 7.10
N GLU A 133 -20.03 -11.41 6.40
CA GLU A 133 -20.20 -12.76 6.97
C GLU A 133 -18.90 -13.33 7.56
N ALA A 134 -17.76 -12.71 7.30
CA ALA A 134 -16.45 -13.12 7.84
C ALA A 134 -16.26 -12.58 9.26
N LEU A 135 -17.00 -13.14 10.23
CA LEU A 135 -16.99 -12.69 11.62
C LEU A 135 -15.70 -13.04 12.38
N THR A 136 -14.92 -13.97 11.85
CA THR A 136 -13.63 -14.38 12.38
C THR A 136 -12.59 -14.39 11.26
N CYS A 137 -11.31 -14.25 11.63
CA CYS A 137 -10.18 -14.32 10.71
C CYS A 137 -9.00 -15.06 11.35
N MET A 138 -8.03 -15.47 10.54
CA MET A 138 -6.79 -16.07 11.01
C MET A 138 -5.84 -14.98 11.54
N ASN A 139 -5.33 -15.17 12.76
CA ASN A 139 -4.15 -14.46 13.26
C ASN A 139 -2.91 -15.31 12.96
N TYR A 140 -2.16 -14.97 11.94
CA TYR A 140 -0.97 -15.72 11.53
C TYR A 140 0.20 -15.57 12.51
N ASN A 141 0.18 -14.56 13.40
CA ASN A 141 1.23 -14.40 14.42
C ASN A 141 1.09 -15.43 15.53
N THR A 142 -0.14 -15.90 15.83
CA THR A 142 -0.42 -16.87 16.89
C THR A 142 -0.91 -18.22 16.36
N GLY A 143 -1.37 -18.29 15.11
CA GLY A 143 -2.02 -19.46 14.54
C GLY A 143 -3.47 -19.67 15.01
N GLU A 144 -4.08 -18.69 15.64
CA GLU A 144 -5.42 -18.78 16.22
C GLU A 144 -6.46 -18.08 15.34
N ILE A 145 -7.69 -18.57 15.40
CA ILE A 145 -8.85 -17.88 14.87
C ILE A 145 -9.31 -16.83 15.88
N VAL A 146 -9.42 -15.58 15.44
CA VAL A 146 -9.80 -14.44 16.29
C VAL A 146 -11.01 -13.71 15.72
N THR A 147 -11.61 -12.81 16.50
CA THR A 147 -12.66 -11.92 16.00
C THR A 147 -12.12 -11.04 14.89
N ASN A 148 -12.82 -10.98 13.77
CA ASN A 148 -12.46 -10.14 12.64
C ASN A 148 -13.01 -8.71 12.83
N TYR A 149 -12.17 -7.77 13.16
CA TYR A 149 -12.53 -6.35 13.27
C TYR A 149 -12.41 -5.58 11.95
N ASP A 150 -11.93 -6.21 10.87
CA ASP A 150 -11.87 -5.59 9.55
C ASP A 150 -13.18 -5.70 8.77
N THR A 151 -14.16 -6.43 9.32
CA THR A 151 -15.54 -6.40 8.82
C THR A 151 -16.41 -5.40 9.57
N ARG A 152 -17.26 -4.69 8.84
CA ARG A 152 -18.24 -3.75 9.43
C ARG A 152 -19.32 -4.43 10.28
N ALA A 153 -19.48 -5.75 10.18
CA ALA A 153 -20.34 -6.50 11.06
C ALA A 153 -19.87 -6.48 12.52
N ASN A 154 -18.54 -6.41 12.75
CA ASN A 154 -17.96 -6.41 14.08
C ASN A 154 -17.41 -5.06 14.52
N ALA A 155 -17.06 -4.17 13.57
CA ALA A 155 -16.42 -2.89 13.89
C ALA A 155 -17.00 -1.73 13.07
N GLN A 156 -17.51 -0.73 13.78
CA GLN A 156 -18.11 0.47 13.19
C GLN A 156 -17.16 1.21 12.23
N TYR A 157 -15.85 1.19 12.51
CA TYR A 157 -14.82 1.92 11.77
C TYR A 157 -13.93 1.01 10.92
N ALA A 158 -14.38 -0.20 10.58
CA ALA A 158 -13.79 -0.97 9.48
C ALA A 158 -13.98 -0.22 8.17
N SER A 159 -13.15 -0.50 7.18
CA SER A 159 -13.21 0.16 5.86
C SER A 159 -14.64 0.18 5.31
N PHE A 160 -15.09 1.37 4.85
CA PHE A 160 -16.45 1.55 4.34
C PHE A 160 -16.66 0.92 2.97
N ASP A 161 -15.60 0.85 2.19
CA ASP A 161 -15.59 0.27 0.83
C ASP A 161 -14.92 -1.10 0.78
N GLY A 162 -14.40 -1.58 1.92
CA GLY A 162 -13.73 -2.87 2.04
C GLY A 162 -12.27 -2.87 1.56
N LEU A 163 -11.73 -1.73 1.11
CA LEU A 163 -10.35 -1.63 0.64
C LEU A 163 -9.44 -1.05 1.72
N VAL A 164 -8.19 -1.49 1.78
CA VAL A 164 -7.15 -0.93 2.64
C VAL A 164 -5.81 -0.89 1.90
N TRP A 165 -4.97 0.04 2.32
CA TRP A 165 -3.65 0.23 1.72
C TRP A 165 -2.70 -0.92 2.07
N LYS A 166 -1.91 -1.35 1.06
CA LYS A 166 -0.74 -2.20 1.24
C LYS A 166 0.54 -1.43 0.90
N LYS A 167 0.50 -0.64 -0.18
CA LYS A 167 1.65 0.11 -0.66
C LYS A 167 2.17 1.06 0.40
N GLY A 168 3.44 0.88 0.75
CA GLY A 168 4.10 1.72 1.73
C GLY A 168 3.67 1.50 3.17
N ILE A 169 2.89 0.48 3.46
CA ILE A 169 2.59 0.05 4.81
C ILE A 169 3.70 -0.90 5.27
N ASP A 170 4.42 -0.51 6.30
CA ASP A 170 5.58 -1.21 6.80
C ASP A 170 5.28 -1.83 8.18
N GLU A 171 5.52 -3.12 8.32
CA GLU A 171 5.31 -3.84 9.59
C GLU A 171 6.18 -3.30 10.73
N THR A 172 7.32 -2.65 10.40
CA THR A 172 8.18 -1.99 11.39
C THR A 172 7.47 -0.88 12.15
N TRP A 173 6.41 -0.31 11.60
CA TRP A 173 5.61 0.72 12.28
C TRP A 173 5.01 0.18 13.57
N LEU A 174 4.53 -1.07 13.59
CA LEU A 174 3.99 -1.73 14.77
C LEU A 174 5.07 -1.92 15.83
N GLN A 175 6.28 -2.30 15.40
CA GLN A 175 7.42 -2.53 16.30
C GLN A 175 7.99 -1.23 16.86
N ASN A 176 7.92 -0.13 16.11
CA ASN A 176 8.45 1.18 16.46
C ASN A 176 7.43 2.08 17.21
N GLY A 177 6.36 1.51 17.78
CA GLY A 177 5.34 2.28 18.48
C GLY A 177 4.57 3.22 17.56
N PHE A 178 4.27 2.77 16.35
CA PHE A 178 3.56 3.50 15.29
C PHE A 178 4.31 4.73 14.76
N LYS A 179 5.63 4.70 14.78
CA LYS A 179 6.47 5.73 14.17
C LYS A 179 6.81 5.38 12.74
N VAL A 180 6.71 6.35 11.87
CA VAL A 180 7.02 6.20 10.45
C VAL A 180 8.49 6.48 10.22
N ASP A 181 9.18 5.48 9.68
CA ASP A 181 10.58 5.56 9.26
C ASP A 181 10.76 5.65 7.74
N GLN A 182 9.70 5.48 7.00
CA GLN A 182 9.67 5.46 5.56
C GLN A 182 9.86 6.86 4.96
N ASP A 183 10.73 6.98 3.96
CA ASP A 183 10.98 8.24 3.26
C ASP A 183 9.77 8.66 2.41
N ILE A 184 9.57 9.97 2.26
CA ILE A 184 8.60 10.51 1.30
C ILE A 184 9.26 10.58 -0.07
N ILE A 185 8.79 9.78 -1.01
CA ILE A 185 9.32 9.68 -2.36
C ILE A 185 8.59 10.68 -3.26
N TYR A 186 9.34 11.62 -3.86
CA TYR A 186 8.81 12.64 -4.78
C TYR A 186 9.06 12.33 -6.25
N CYS A 187 10.20 11.73 -6.58
CA CYS A 187 10.56 11.43 -7.95
C CYS A 187 11.35 10.12 -8.00
N ARG A 188 10.96 9.24 -8.90
CA ARG A 188 11.57 7.94 -9.15
C ARG A 188 12.02 7.82 -10.61
N TYR A 189 12.99 6.95 -10.84
CA TYR A 189 13.47 6.66 -12.19
C TYR A 189 12.35 6.12 -13.11
N ALA A 190 11.36 5.40 -12.54
CA ALA A 190 10.17 4.98 -13.29
C ALA A 190 9.44 6.14 -13.98
N GLU A 191 9.42 7.34 -13.37
CA GLU A 191 8.78 8.53 -13.94
C GLU A 191 9.60 9.12 -15.11
N ILE A 192 10.91 8.91 -15.10
CA ILE A 192 11.81 9.34 -16.18
C ILE A 192 11.62 8.45 -17.43
N LEU A 193 11.24 7.18 -17.23
CA LEU A 193 11.03 6.22 -18.31
C LEU A 193 9.65 6.34 -18.99
N LEU A 194 8.71 7.11 -18.44
CA LEU A 194 7.37 7.37 -19.00
C LEU A 194 7.37 8.56 -19.97
#